data_0c0a01d87757a4c1866d11ac646cbf90
#
_entry.id   0c0a01d87757a4c1866d11ac646cbf90
#
_cell.length_a   1.000
_cell.length_b   1.000
_cell.length_c   1.000
_cell.angle_alpha   90.00
_cell.angle_beta   90.00
_cell.angle_gamma   90.00
#
_symmetry.space_group_name_H-M   'P 1'
#
loop_
_entity.id
_entity.type
_entity.pdbx_description
1 polymer ?
#
loop_
_entity_poly.entity_id
_entity_poly.type
_entity_poly.pdbx_seq_one_letter_code
_entity_poly.pdbx_strand_id
1 'polypeptide(L)'
;GMATRVQLALRNLLAWVRQEEGRAKLDDVLTMNVRNKYITRYNPGHLRQSASKVETKWRLLGLDISTPAAYAIVESMEDLQAARRVVESRESFVVKRDDAYGGEGIIVVRGRTGETYETSRGPMTADGIVKHVRKIVQGQYAGLALDGKALVEARVEASPVFAAISAGGVPDIRIIVFRGYPVIAMTRLPTVASNGQANLHQGAVGVGLAVADGTPVGAYQQSQHRWVDRHPDTGADLSAFPVPN
;
A
#
# COMPACT_ATOMS: atom_id res chain seq x y z
N GLY A 1 -16.68 -19.87 17.65
CA GLY A 1 -17.28 -18.60 17.96
C GLY A 1 -16.24 -17.48 18.14
N MET A 2 -16.69 -16.27 18.44
CA MET A 2 -15.81 -15.08 18.61
C MET A 2 -14.75 -15.26 19.72
N ALA A 3 -15.09 -15.92 20.81
CA ALA A 3 -14.17 -16.24 21.92
C ALA A 3 -12.96 -17.11 21.49
N THR A 4 -13.17 -18.06 20.61
CA THR A 4 -12.12 -18.94 20.10
C THR A 4 -11.13 -18.19 19.21
N ARG A 5 -11.60 -17.21 18.44
CA ARG A 5 -10.76 -16.35 17.57
C ARG A 5 -9.89 -15.39 18.38
N VAL A 6 -10.43 -14.83 19.45
CA VAL A 6 -9.69 -13.95 20.35
C VAL A 6 -8.61 -14.74 21.12
N GLN A 7 -8.92 -15.95 21.60
CA GLN A 7 -7.95 -16.80 22.27
C GLN A 7 -6.83 -17.27 21.33
N LEU A 8 -7.13 -17.55 20.06
CA LEU A 8 -6.11 -17.94 19.08
C LEU A 8 -5.21 -16.76 18.71
N ALA A 9 -5.77 -15.57 18.53
CA ALA A 9 -5.00 -14.35 18.28
C ALA A 9 -4.10 -13.98 19.46
N LEU A 10 -4.60 -14.11 20.69
CA LEU A 10 -3.81 -13.93 21.91
C LEU A 10 -2.69 -14.98 22.05
N ARG A 11 -2.97 -16.24 21.73
CA ARG A 11 -1.98 -17.32 21.79
C ARG A 11 -0.86 -17.14 20.75
N ASN A 12 -1.20 -16.70 19.55
CA ASN A 12 -0.21 -16.42 18.49
C ASN A 12 0.60 -15.15 18.81
N LEU A 13 -0.02 -14.12 19.34
CA LEU A 13 0.67 -12.93 19.84
C LEU A 13 1.63 -13.28 20.98
N LEU A 14 1.19 -14.11 21.93
CA LEU A 14 2.01 -14.58 23.04
C LEU A 14 3.14 -15.53 22.59
N ALA A 15 2.94 -16.32 21.54
CA ALA A 15 3.98 -17.15 20.96
C ALA A 15 5.05 -16.29 20.26
N TRP A 16 4.63 -15.27 19.53
CA TRP A 16 5.53 -14.29 18.89
C TRP A 16 6.34 -13.51 19.92
N VAL A 17 5.69 -13.02 20.98
CA VAL A 17 6.35 -12.32 22.11
C VAL A 17 7.31 -13.23 22.88
N ARG A 18 7.07 -14.55 22.91
CA ARG A 18 7.94 -15.51 23.60
C ARG A 18 9.18 -15.94 22.82
N GLN A 19 9.20 -15.72 21.50
CA GLN A 19 10.36 -16.05 20.67
C GLN A 19 11.50 -15.04 20.81
N GLU A 20 11.22 -13.83 21.28
CA GLU A 20 12.25 -12.85 21.61
C GLU A 20 12.47 -12.87 23.13
N GLU A 21 13.72 -12.93 23.57
CA GLU A 21 14.12 -13.00 24.98
C GLU A 21 13.73 -11.79 25.85
N GLY A 22 12.86 -10.95 25.38
CA GLY A 22 12.23 -9.86 26.11
C GLY A 22 10.81 -10.23 26.54
N ARG A 23 10.59 -10.50 27.81
CA ARG A 23 9.27 -10.75 28.40
C ARG A 23 8.37 -9.52 28.31
N ALA A 24 7.80 -9.21 27.13
CA ALA A 24 6.73 -8.24 27.03
C ALA A 24 5.52 -8.77 27.81
N LYS A 25 5.11 -8.08 28.84
CA LYS A 25 3.88 -8.38 29.58
C LYS A 25 2.68 -7.86 28.79
N LEU A 26 1.51 -8.42 29.04
CA LEU A 26 0.26 -7.93 28.41
C LEU A 26 0.04 -6.43 28.67
N ASP A 27 0.48 -5.95 29.83
CA ASP A 27 0.45 -4.54 30.24
C ASP A 27 1.38 -3.64 29.41
N ASP A 28 2.39 -4.21 28.74
CA ASP A 28 3.29 -3.49 27.85
C ASP A 28 2.68 -3.28 26.44
N VAL A 29 1.53 -3.91 26.16
CA VAL A 29 0.84 -3.79 24.86
C VAL A 29 -0.10 -2.60 24.88
N LEU A 30 0.19 -1.60 24.06
CA LEU A 30 -0.65 -0.43 23.91
C LEU A 30 -2.01 -0.80 23.30
N THR A 31 -3.10 -0.39 23.95
CA THR A 31 -4.42 -0.46 23.32
C THR A 31 -4.47 0.46 22.08
N MET A 32 -5.38 0.17 21.15
CA MET A 32 -5.53 0.99 19.93
C MET A 32 -5.79 2.48 20.25
N ASN A 33 -6.57 2.76 21.27
CA ASN A 33 -6.87 4.14 21.70
C ASN A 33 -5.62 4.85 22.23
N VAL A 34 -4.82 4.18 23.04
CA VAL A 34 -3.56 4.73 23.58
C VAL A 34 -2.56 4.94 22.46
N ARG A 35 -2.40 3.95 21.57
CA ARG A 35 -1.57 4.07 20.37
C ARG A 35 -1.94 5.28 19.52
N ASN A 36 -3.24 5.49 19.25
CA ASN A 36 -3.71 6.61 18.45
C ASN A 36 -3.43 7.97 19.10
N LYS A 37 -3.55 8.06 20.44
CA LYS A 37 -3.14 9.25 21.18
C LYS A 37 -1.64 9.53 21.03
N TYR A 38 -0.80 8.50 21.13
CA TYR A 38 0.64 8.64 20.95
C TYR A 38 1.00 9.04 19.52
N ILE A 39 0.38 8.45 18.50
CA ILE A 39 0.58 8.86 17.10
C ILE A 39 0.29 10.35 16.94
N THR A 40 -0.82 10.84 17.47
CA THR A 40 -1.17 12.26 17.42
C THR A 40 -0.19 13.13 18.20
N ARG A 41 0.27 12.68 19.37
CA ARG A 41 1.20 13.44 20.23
C ARG A 41 2.60 13.54 19.65
N TYR A 42 3.10 12.45 19.04
CA TYR A 42 4.49 12.36 18.56
C TYR A 42 4.64 12.74 17.07
N ASN A 43 3.55 12.92 16.33
CA ASN A 43 3.59 13.44 14.98
C ASN A 43 3.13 14.91 14.99
N PRO A 44 4.03 15.87 14.77
CA PRO A 44 3.69 17.28 14.68
C PRO A 44 2.63 17.53 13.61
N GLY A 45 1.84 18.58 13.77
CA GLY A 45 0.70 18.88 12.87
C GLY A 45 1.09 19.03 11.40
N HIS A 46 2.30 19.50 11.11
CA HIS A 46 2.80 19.60 9.73
C HIS A 46 3.07 18.24 9.06
N LEU A 47 3.26 17.15 9.81
CA LEU A 47 3.38 15.81 9.24
C LEU A 47 2.01 15.22 8.85
N ARG A 48 0.89 15.82 9.28
CA ARG A 48 -0.46 15.41 8.83
C ARG A 48 -0.68 15.72 7.35
N GLN A 49 0.07 16.67 6.79
CA GLN A 49 0.07 16.99 5.37
C GLN A 49 0.65 15.85 4.51
N SER A 50 1.31 14.85 5.12
CA SER A 50 1.73 13.62 4.43
C SER A 50 0.56 12.74 3.97
N ALA A 51 -0.69 13.09 4.28
CA ALA A 51 -1.87 12.46 3.71
C ALA A 51 -2.02 12.73 2.21
N SER A 52 -1.53 13.88 1.70
CA SER A 52 -1.47 14.19 0.28
C SER A 52 -0.31 13.45 -0.39
N LYS A 53 -0.65 12.66 -1.42
CA LYS A 53 0.35 11.94 -2.24
C LYS A 53 1.16 12.90 -3.09
N VAL A 54 0.52 13.97 -3.56
CA VAL A 54 1.15 15.01 -4.38
C VAL A 54 2.18 15.77 -3.54
N GLU A 55 1.80 16.26 -2.35
CA GLU A 55 2.74 16.95 -1.46
C GLU A 55 3.89 16.04 -1.01
N THR A 56 3.57 14.78 -0.66
CA THR A 56 4.59 13.80 -0.30
C THR A 56 5.58 13.59 -1.43
N LYS A 57 5.10 13.47 -2.67
CA LYS A 57 5.93 13.32 -3.86
C LYS A 57 6.90 14.51 -4.01
N TRP A 58 6.40 15.75 -3.93
CA TRP A 58 7.24 16.94 -4.05
C TRP A 58 8.29 17.05 -2.94
N ARG A 59 7.93 16.67 -1.72
CA ARG A 59 8.88 16.65 -0.59
C ARG A 59 9.98 15.61 -0.79
N LEU A 60 9.64 14.41 -1.24
CA LEU A 60 10.61 13.34 -1.52
C LEU A 60 11.56 13.74 -2.64
N LEU A 61 11.04 14.32 -3.73
CA LEU A 61 11.87 14.82 -4.84
C LEU A 61 12.79 15.95 -4.37
N GLY A 62 12.34 16.84 -3.50
CA GLY A 62 13.18 17.89 -2.88
C GLY A 62 14.28 17.33 -1.96
N LEU A 63 14.20 16.07 -1.56
CA LEU A 63 15.21 15.33 -0.79
C LEU A 63 16.03 14.36 -1.67
N ASP A 64 15.92 14.46 -2.98
CA ASP A 64 16.55 13.57 -3.95
C ASP A 64 16.13 12.09 -3.79
N ILE A 65 14.93 11.87 -3.28
CA ILE A 65 14.34 10.53 -3.15
C ILE A 65 13.43 10.28 -4.36
N SER A 66 13.76 9.25 -5.13
CA SER A 66 13.03 8.87 -6.34
C SER A 66 11.57 8.50 -6.05
N THR A 67 10.67 8.98 -6.89
CA THR A 67 9.25 8.63 -6.88
C THR A 67 8.79 8.31 -8.30
N PRO A 68 7.70 7.55 -8.48
CA PRO A 68 7.13 7.34 -9.82
C PRO A 68 6.87 8.68 -10.50
N ALA A 69 7.19 8.81 -11.79
CA ALA A 69 7.00 10.08 -12.51
C ALA A 69 5.51 10.48 -12.52
N ALA A 70 5.21 11.71 -12.10
CA ALA A 70 3.87 12.28 -12.25
C ALA A 70 3.68 12.73 -13.69
N TYR A 71 2.63 12.22 -14.35
CA TYR A 71 2.27 12.58 -15.71
C TYR A 71 1.24 13.70 -15.77
N ALA A 72 0.30 13.70 -14.83
CA ALA A 72 -0.66 14.78 -14.64
C ALA A 72 -1.11 14.85 -13.18
N ILE A 73 -1.30 16.06 -12.69
CA ILE A 73 -2.01 16.36 -11.46
C ILE A 73 -3.25 17.13 -11.89
N VAL A 74 -4.42 16.66 -11.45
CA VAL A 74 -5.73 17.20 -11.84
C VAL A 74 -6.39 17.72 -10.59
N GLU A 75 -6.43 19.04 -10.46
CA GLU A 75 -6.97 19.73 -9.27
C GLU A 75 -8.33 20.34 -9.56
N SER A 76 -8.63 20.58 -10.85
CA SER A 76 -9.86 21.24 -11.30
C SER A 76 -10.42 20.60 -12.57
N MET A 77 -11.62 21.01 -12.97
CA MET A 77 -12.22 20.58 -14.23
C MET A 77 -11.46 21.09 -15.46
N GLU A 78 -10.71 22.17 -15.33
CA GLU A 78 -9.90 22.74 -16.41
C GLU A 78 -8.73 21.83 -16.77
N ASP A 79 -8.18 21.10 -15.80
CA ASP A 79 -7.05 20.19 -16.00
C ASP A 79 -7.43 18.90 -16.72
N LEU A 80 -8.73 18.58 -16.88
CA LEU A 80 -9.19 17.33 -17.49
C LEU A 80 -8.72 17.16 -18.92
N GLN A 81 -8.57 18.23 -19.69
CA GLN A 81 -8.04 18.14 -21.05
C GLN A 81 -6.57 17.73 -21.07
N ALA A 82 -5.76 18.23 -20.13
CA ALA A 82 -4.37 17.81 -19.99
C ALA A 82 -4.29 16.34 -19.57
N ALA A 83 -5.13 15.92 -18.61
CA ALA A 83 -5.23 14.52 -18.20
C ALA A 83 -5.63 13.60 -19.35
N ARG A 84 -6.57 14.01 -20.21
CA ARG A 84 -6.97 13.27 -21.41
C ARG A 84 -5.78 13.04 -22.34
N ARG A 85 -5.03 14.09 -22.68
CA ARG A 85 -3.83 13.96 -23.53
C ARG A 85 -2.81 12.98 -22.95
N VAL A 86 -2.61 13.00 -21.62
CA VAL A 86 -1.74 12.05 -20.95
C VAL A 86 -2.26 10.62 -21.08
N VAL A 87 -3.55 10.38 -20.81
CA VAL A 87 -4.18 9.06 -20.95
C VAL A 87 -4.01 8.53 -22.39
N GLU A 88 -4.31 9.36 -23.40
CA GLU A 88 -4.26 8.96 -24.81
C GLU A 88 -2.84 8.71 -25.32
N SER A 89 -1.84 9.37 -24.74
CA SER A 89 -0.42 9.22 -25.11
C SER A 89 0.32 8.08 -24.42
N ARG A 90 -0.31 7.36 -23.49
CA ARG A 90 0.35 6.35 -22.65
C ARG A 90 -0.33 4.99 -22.75
N GLU A 91 0.46 3.94 -22.74
CA GLU A 91 -0.04 2.56 -22.73
C GLU A 91 -0.26 2.05 -21.30
N SER A 92 0.58 2.47 -20.35
CA SER A 92 0.46 2.06 -18.96
C SER A 92 0.68 3.23 -18.00
N PHE A 93 -0.13 3.29 -16.94
CA PHE A 93 -0.08 4.31 -15.90
C PHE A 93 -0.99 3.92 -14.74
N VAL A 94 -0.98 4.73 -13.68
CA VAL A 94 -1.90 4.57 -12.55
C VAL A 94 -2.62 5.89 -12.31
N VAL A 95 -3.93 5.81 -12.11
CA VAL A 95 -4.75 6.93 -11.60
C VAL A 95 -4.99 6.72 -10.12
N LYS A 96 -4.70 7.72 -9.30
CA LYS A 96 -4.89 7.69 -7.83
C LYS A 96 -5.61 8.94 -7.36
N ARG A 97 -6.40 8.80 -6.31
CA ARG A 97 -6.83 9.96 -5.51
C ARG A 97 -5.67 10.43 -4.64
N ASP A 98 -5.57 11.74 -4.45
CA ASP A 98 -4.55 12.33 -3.60
C ASP A 98 -4.70 11.92 -2.13
N ASP A 99 -5.90 12.03 -1.59
CA ASP A 99 -6.24 11.89 -0.18
C ASP A 99 -6.80 10.50 0.22
N ALA A 100 -6.81 9.51 -0.68
CA ALA A 100 -7.43 8.21 -0.42
C ALA A 100 -6.51 7.24 0.32
N TYR A 101 -7.12 6.41 1.16
CA TYR A 101 -6.49 5.31 1.88
C TYR A 101 -6.96 3.95 1.34
N GLY A 102 -6.18 2.89 1.58
CA GLY A 102 -6.60 1.51 1.31
C GLY A 102 -6.82 1.15 -0.17
N GLY A 103 -6.29 1.93 -1.11
CA GLY A 103 -6.44 1.65 -2.55
C GLY A 103 -7.76 2.13 -3.17
N GLU A 104 -8.59 2.85 -2.40
CA GLU A 104 -9.86 3.36 -2.90
C GLU A 104 -9.66 4.38 -4.03
N GLY A 105 -10.42 4.22 -5.11
CA GLY A 105 -10.35 5.11 -6.27
C GLY A 105 -9.14 4.88 -7.18
N ILE A 106 -8.28 3.89 -6.93
CA ILE A 106 -7.15 3.57 -7.81
C ILE A 106 -7.64 2.84 -9.07
N ILE A 107 -7.09 3.23 -10.22
CA ILE A 107 -7.13 2.46 -11.48
C ILE A 107 -5.69 2.21 -11.89
N VAL A 108 -5.31 0.94 -12.02
CA VAL A 108 -4.04 0.52 -12.62
C VAL A 108 -4.31 0.17 -14.07
N VAL A 109 -3.68 0.89 -14.98
CA VAL A 109 -3.69 0.62 -16.43
C VAL A 109 -2.43 -0.16 -16.77
N ARG A 110 -2.60 -1.38 -17.27
CA ARG A 110 -1.50 -2.31 -17.54
C ARG A 110 -1.00 -2.25 -18.97
N GLY A 111 -1.90 -1.96 -19.91
CA GLY A 111 -1.61 -1.92 -21.33
C GLY A 111 -2.79 -1.36 -22.12
N ARG A 112 -2.61 -1.24 -23.43
CA ARG A 112 -3.60 -0.75 -24.38
C ARG A 112 -3.61 -1.62 -25.64
N THR A 113 -4.81 -1.97 -26.12
CA THR A 113 -5.00 -2.61 -27.42
C THR A 113 -6.02 -1.79 -28.19
N GLY A 114 -5.58 -1.11 -29.24
CA GLY A 114 -6.40 -0.16 -29.97
C GLY A 114 -6.89 0.97 -29.07
N GLU A 115 -8.21 1.10 -28.91
CA GLU A 115 -8.82 2.13 -28.06
C GLU A 115 -9.17 1.63 -26.63
N THR A 116 -8.89 0.36 -26.35
CA THR A 116 -9.23 -0.28 -25.08
C THR A 116 -8.01 -0.44 -24.20
N TYR A 117 -8.11 0.04 -22.97
CA TYR A 117 -7.12 -0.11 -21.91
C TYR A 117 -7.47 -1.31 -21.03
N GLU A 118 -6.44 -2.15 -20.77
CA GLU A 118 -6.53 -3.19 -19.77
C GLU A 118 -6.33 -2.58 -18.39
N THR A 119 -7.35 -2.61 -17.55
CA THR A 119 -7.28 -1.98 -16.22
C THR A 119 -7.57 -2.95 -15.09
N SER A 120 -7.21 -2.54 -13.85
CA SER A 120 -7.58 -3.28 -12.62
C SER A 120 -9.09 -3.38 -12.39
N ARG A 121 -9.91 -2.68 -13.19
CA ARG A 121 -11.39 -2.68 -13.11
C ARG A 121 -12.05 -3.30 -14.33
N GLY A 122 -11.27 -4.03 -15.14
CA GLY A 122 -11.69 -4.54 -16.44
C GLY A 122 -11.34 -3.57 -17.58
N PRO A 123 -11.73 -3.91 -18.83
CA PRO A 123 -11.44 -3.09 -19.99
C PRO A 123 -12.13 -1.72 -19.90
N MET A 124 -11.42 -0.66 -20.25
CA MET A 124 -11.93 0.72 -20.26
C MET A 124 -11.46 1.47 -21.50
N THR A 125 -12.23 2.45 -21.95
CA THR A 125 -11.81 3.43 -22.96
C THR A 125 -11.13 4.64 -22.29
N ALA A 126 -10.45 5.49 -23.07
CA ALA A 126 -9.92 6.76 -22.58
C ALA A 126 -11.00 7.61 -21.91
N ASP A 127 -12.21 7.68 -22.52
CA ASP A 127 -13.36 8.39 -21.94
C ASP A 127 -13.77 7.83 -20.59
N GLY A 128 -13.76 6.50 -20.43
CA GLY A 128 -14.05 5.85 -19.15
C GLY A 128 -13.06 6.25 -18.05
N ILE A 129 -11.76 6.26 -18.38
CA ILE A 129 -10.69 6.66 -17.46
C ILE A 129 -10.81 8.15 -17.10
N VAL A 130 -11.00 9.03 -18.10
CA VAL A 130 -11.17 10.48 -17.86
C VAL A 130 -12.44 10.77 -17.05
N LYS A 131 -13.53 10.02 -17.29
CA LYS A 131 -14.74 10.10 -16.46
C LYS A 131 -14.46 9.72 -15.01
N HIS A 132 -13.59 8.75 -14.76
CA HIS A 132 -13.17 8.40 -13.41
C HIS A 132 -12.33 9.53 -12.75
N VAL A 133 -11.37 10.11 -13.49
CA VAL A 133 -10.61 11.28 -13.02
C VAL A 133 -11.56 12.43 -12.66
N ARG A 134 -12.53 12.73 -13.52
CA ARG A 134 -13.57 13.74 -13.26
C ARG A 134 -14.32 13.48 -11.94
N LYS A 135 -14.73 12.22 -11.69
CA LYS A 135 -15.42 11.85 -10.45
C LYS A 135 -14.57 12.09 -9.22
N ILE A 136 -13.25 11.86 -9.32
CA ILE A 136 -12.31 12.16 -8.23
C ILE A 136 -12.32 13.65 -7.94
N VAL A 137 -12.11 14.49 -8.97
CA VAL A 137 -12.04 15.96 -8.85
C VAL A 137 -13.35 16.54 -8.32
N GLN A 138 -14.48 15.96 -8.71
CA GLN A 138 -15.81 16.37 -8.20
C GLN A 138 -16.12 15.87 -6.78
N GLY A 139 -15.16 15.27 -6.08
CA GLY A 139 -15.35 14.79 -4.71
C GLY A 139 -16.31 13.61 -4.55
N GLN A 140 -16.70 12.91 -5.66
CA GLN A 140 -17.70 11.83 -5.59
C GLN A 140 -17.25 10.60 -4.78
N TYR A 141 -15.98 10.55 -4.39
CA TYR A 141 -15.40 9.52 -3.52
C TYR A 141 -15.06 10.04 -2.13
N ALA A 142 -15.20 11.35 -1.89
CA ALA A 142 -14.90 11.98 -0.61
C ALA A 142 -16.21 12.24 0.12
N GLY A 143 -16.46 11.58 1.25
CA GLY A 143 -17.74 11.67 1.96
C GLY A 143 -18.14 13.07 2.44
N LEU A 144 -17.19 14.00 2.61
CA LEU A 144 -17.42 15.39 3.06
C LEU A 144 -16.48 16.42 2.42
N ALA A 145 -15.46 16.02 1.65
CA ALA A 145 -14.57 16.94 0.97
C ALA A 145 -15.15 17.30 -0.40
N LEU A 146 -15.33 18.58 -0.68
CA LEU A 146 -15.93 19.07 -1.92
C LEU A 146 -14.96 19.05 -3.11
N ASP A 147 -13.64 19.03 -2.86
CA ASP A 147 -12.60 19.08 -3.88
C ASP A 147 -11.64 17.90 -3.73
N GLY A 148 -11.61 17.03 -4.72
CA GLY A 148 -10.66 15.92 -4.80
C GLY A 148 -9.55 16.24 -5.80
N LYS A 149 -8.32 15.77 -5.53
CA LYS A 149 -7.23 15.82 -6.50
C LYS A 149 -6.96 14.44 -7.05
N ALA A 150 -6.72 14.33 -8.36
CA ALA A 150 -6.30 13.11 -9.00
C ALA A 150 -4.85 13.22 -9.46
N LEU A 151 -4.10 12.13 -9.27
CA LEU A 151 -2.72 11.97 -9.74
C LEU A 151 -2.72 10.87 -10.81
N VAL A 152 -2.17 11.18 -11.99
CA VAL A 152 -1.82 10.21 -13.03
C VAL A 152 -0.31 10.07 -13.02
N GLU A 153 0.19 8.87 -12.75
CA GLU A 153 1.63 8.63 -12.62
C GLU A 153 2.10 7.33 -13.26
N ALA A 154 3.41 7.19 -13.39
CA ALA A 154 4.04 5.98 -13.89
C ALA A 154 3.61 4.76 -13.07
N ARG A 155 3.28 3.67 -13.77
CA ARG A 155 3.06 2.37 -13.15
C ARG A 155 4.38 1.80 -12.66
N VAL A 156 4.43 1.44 -11.39
CA VAL A 156 5.56 0.71 -10.80
C VAL A 156 5.40 -0.78 -11.13
N GLU A 157 6.50 -1.40 -11.48
CA GLU A 157 6.60 -2.85 -11.65
C GLU A 157 7.40 -3.44 -10.49
N ALA A 158 6.99 -4.65 -10.07
CA ALA A 158 7.74 -5.36 -9.05
C ALA A 158 9.13 -5.74 -9.59
N SER A 159 10.17 -5.60 -8.77
CA SER A 159 11.48 -6.18 -9.11
C SER A 159 11.36 -7.70 -9.31
N PRO A 160 12.25 -8.34 -10.09
CA PRO A 160 12.19 -9.78 -10.32
C PRO A 160 12.10 -10.60 -9.03
N VAL A 161 12.82 -10.21 -7.99
CA VAL A 161 12.78 -10.86 -6.68
C VAL A 161 11.38 -10.81 -6.08
N PHE A 162 10.77 -9.63 -6.05
CA PHE A 162 9.42 -9.46 -5.50
C PHE A 162 8.33 -10.04 -6.40
N ALA A 163 8.52 -10.04 -7.71
CA ALA A 163 7.60 -10.70 -8.63
C ALA A 163 7.55 -12.21 -8.42
N ALA A 164 8.67 -12.84 -8.05
CA ALA A 164 8.74 -14.27 -7.78
C ALA A 164 7.98 -14.70 -6.50
N ILE A 165 7.85 -13.79 -5.52
CA ILE A 165 7.25 -14.10 -4.21
C ILE A 165 5.91 -13.41 -3.98
N SER A 166 5.27 -12.86 -5.01
CA SER A 166 3.97 -12.19 -4.92
C SER A 166 3.09 -12.53 -6.11
N ALA A 167 1.79 -12.25 -6.01
CA ALA A 167 0.85 -12.50 -7.08
C ALA A 167 -0.05 -11.29 -7.36
N GLY A 168 -0.14 -10.92 -8.65
CA GLY A 168 -1.13 -9.96 -9.14
C GLY A 168 -0.88 -8.49 -8.84
N GLY A 169 0.15 -8.14 -8.08
CA GLY A 169 0.41 -6.75 -7.68
C GLY A 169 1.85 -6.47 -7.30
N VAL A 170 2.10 -5.25 -6.85
CA VAL A 170 3.42 -4.82 -6.41
C VAL A 170 3.52 -4.91 -4.89
N PRO A 171 4.47 -5.68 -4.35
CA PRO A 171 4.80 -5.68 -2.93
C PRO A 171 5.25 -4.30 -2.46
N ASP A 172 5.07 -4.02 -1.18
CA ASP A 172 5.67 -2.86 -0.55
C ASP A 172 6.53 -3.26 0.65
N ILE A 173 7.49 -2.39 0.98
CA ILE A 173 8.26 -2.45 2.23
C ILE A 173 7.67 -1.40 3.16
N ARG A 174 7.24 -1.82 4.33
CA ARG A 174 6.71 -0.94 5.36
C ARG A 174 7.64 -0.91 6.56
N ILE A 175 8.13 0.27 6.87
CA ILE A 175 8.98 0.50 8.02
C ILE A 175 8.22 1.41 8.99
N ILE A 176 8.14 1.01 10.26
CA ILE A 176 7.63 1.85 11.34
C ILE A 176 8.83 2.54 11.98
N VAL A 177 8.81 3.86 11.94
CA VAL A 177 9.85 4.71 12.51
C VAL A 177 9.28 5.40 13.74
N PHE A 178 9.99 5.31 14.87
CA PHE A 178 9.65 6.01 16.09
C PHE A 178 10.80 6.93 16.50
N ARG A 179 10.51 8.24 16.57
CA ARG A 179 11.47 9.30 16.92
C ARG A 179 12.78 9.26 16.11
N GLY A 180 12.67 8.94 14.82
CA GLY A 180 13.80 8.86 13.89
C GLY A 180 14.48 7.47 13.81
N TYR A 181 14.06 6.50 14.62
CA TYR A 181 14.63 5.15 14.61
C TYR A 181 13.66 4.15 14.00
N PRO A 182 14.10 3.32 13.04
CA PRO A 182 13.28 2.21 12.54
C PRO A 182 13.14 1.15 13.64
N VAL A 183 11.92 0.77 13.98
CA VAL A 183 11.63 -0.18 15.07
C VAL A 183 11.00 -1.48 14.58
N ILE A 184 10.29 -1.44 13.48
CA ILE A 184 9.66 -2.62 12.83
C ILE A 184 9.76 -2.44 11.34
N ALA A 185 10.11 -3.53 10.63
CA ALA A 185 10.09 -3.61 9.18
C ALA A 185 9.31 -4.84 8.72
N MET A 186 8.59 -4.72 7.62
CA MET A 186 7.91 -5.83 6.96
C MET A 186 7.81 -5.56 5.46
N THR A 187 7.72 -6.62 4.67
CA THR A 187 7.20 -6.55 3.32
C THR A 187 5.78 -7.12 3.30
N ARG A 188 4.91 -6.52 2.48
CA ARG A 188 3.55 -7.00 2.28
C ARG A 188 3.42 -7.49 0.86
N LEU A 189 3.16 -8.79 0.74
CA LEU A 189 3.13 -9.52 -0.52
C LEU A 189 1.68 -9.67 -0.99
N PRO A 190 1.31 -9.08 -2.13
CA PRO A 190 0.00 -9.29 -2.74
C PRO A 190 -0.26 -10.76 -3.05
N THR A 191 -1.53 -11.13 -2.94
CA THR A 191 -2.06 -12.46 -3.29
C THR A 191 -3.22 -12.31 -4.26
N VAL A 192 -3.65 -13.39 -4.89
CA VAL A 192 -4.89 -13.43 -5.68
C VAL A 192 -6.08 -13.04 -4.80
N ALA A 193 -6.12 -13.53 -3.55
CA ALA A 193 -7.18 -13.21 -2.59
C ALA A 193 -7.24 -11.72 -2.23
N SER A 194 -6.10 -11.00 -2.27
CA SER A 194 -6.04 -9.55 -2.03
C SER A 194 -6.29 -8.71 -3.30
N ASN A 195 -6.66 -9.34 -4.42
CA ASN A 195 -6.78 -8.68 -5.73
C ASN A 195 -5.51 -7.89 -6.12
N GLY A 196 -4.33 -8.43 -5.80
CA GLY A 196 -3.06 -7.79 -6.06
C GLY A 196 -2.75 -6.59 -5.18
N GLN A 197 -3.48 -6.38 -4.10
CA GLN A 197 -3.21 -5.30 -3.15
C GLN A 197 -2.30 -5.79 -2.02
N ALA A 198 -1.30 -4.99 -1.67
CA ALA A 198 -0.43 -5.22 -0.52
C ALA A 198 -1.13 -4.87 0.81
N ASN A 199 -2.37 -5.36 1.00
CA ASN A 199 -3.19 -5.07 2.17
C ASN A 199 -3.47 -6.35 2.96
N LEU A 200 -2.94 -6.43 4.17
CA LEU A 200 -3.05 -7.61 5.03
C LEU A 200 -4.50 -7.97 5.36
N HIS A 201 -5.37 -6.97 5.57
CA HIS A 201 -6.80 -7.21 5.84
C HIS A 201 -7.55 -7.80 4.65
N GLN A 202 -7.04 -7.60 3.44
CA GLN A 202 -7.63 -8.11 2.21
C GLN A 202 -7.03 -9.44 1.76
N GLY A 203 -6.09 -9.99 2.51
CA GLY A 203 -5.54 -11.31 2.24
C GLY A 203 -4.08 -11.35 1.82
N ALA A 204 -3.39 -10.22 1.72
CA ALA A 204 -1.95 -10.19 1.49
C ALA A 204 -1.19 -10.89 2.64
N VAL A 205 0.01 -11.39 2.34
CA VAL A 205 0.93 -11.96 3.32
C VAL A 205 1.88 -10.89 3.82
N GLY A 206 2.00 -10.75 5.14
CA GLY A 206 3.03 -9.93 5.77
C GLY A 206 4.24 -10.78 6.13
N VAL A 207 5.41 -10.40 5.65
CA VAL A 207 6.69 -11.02 6.05
C VAL A 207 7.44 -10.02 6.91
N GLY A 208 7.70 -10.36 8.16
CA GLY A 208 8.55 -9.57 9.04
C GLY A 208 9.99 -9.57 8.54
N LEU A 209 10.64 -8.41 8.65
CA LEU A 209 12.03 -8.22 8.23
C LEU A 209 12.85 -7.75 9.44
N ALA A 210 14.02 -8.33 9.62
CA ALA A 210 14.99 -7.81 10.58
C ALA A 210 15.41 -6.40 10.16
N VAL A 211 15.31 -5.45 11.09
CA VAL A 211 15.61 -4.03 10.80
C VAL A 211 17.08 -3.84 10.43
N ALA A 212 17.96 -4.71 10.93
CA ALA A 212 19.41 -4.58 10.74
C ALA A 212 19.86 -4.87 9.30
N ASP A 213 19.24 -5.85 8.65
CA ASP A 213 19.75 -6.39 7.37
C ASP A 213 18.65 -6.79 6.37
N GLY A 214 17.38 -6.63 6.74
CA GLY A 214 16.25 -7.01 5.89
C GLY A 214 15.98 -8.51 5.82
N THR A 215 16.64 -9.34 6.63
CA THR A 215 16.42 -10.80 6.64
C THR A 215 14.99 -11.13 7.03
N PRO A 216 14.27 -12.02 6.30
CA PRO A 216 12.95 -12.50 6.69
C PRO A 216 12.98 -13.23 8.03
N VAL A 217 12.05 -12.89 8.93
CA VAL A 217 11.96 -13.50 10.28
C VAL A 217 10.69 -14.32 10.49
N GLY A 218 9.76 -14.30 9.54
CA GLY A 218 8.53 -15.06 9.56
C GLY A 218 7.45 -14.41 8.73
N ALA A 219 6.50 -15.20 8.23
CA ALA A 219 5.41 -14.72 7.40
C ALA A 219 4.05 -15.08 7.98
N TYR A 220 3.09 -14.16 7.90
CA TYR A 220 1.76 -14.30 8.47
C TYR A 220 0.68 -13.83 7.49
N GLN A 221 -0.35 -14.64 7.32
CA GLN A 221 -1.54 -14.27 6.54
C GLN A 221 -2.70 -13.92 7.47
N GLN A 222 -2.95 -12.64 7.63
CA GLN A 222 -3.91 -12.12 8.60
C GLN A 222 -5.35 -12.59 8.31
N SER A 223 -5.77 -12.62 7.05
CA SER A 223 -7.13 -13.04 6.67
C SER A 223 -7.45 -14.48 7.04
N GLN A 224 -6.43 -15.34 7.15
CA GLN A 224 -6.55 -16.75 7.53
C GLN A 224 -6.06 -17.03 8.96
N HIS A 225 -5.58 -16.00 9.67
CA HIS A 225 -5.04 -16.12 11.03
C HIS A 225 -3.99 -17.22 11.20
N ARG A 226 -3.06 -17.36 10.22
CA ARG A 226 -2.04 -18.41 10.24
C ARG A 226 -0.66 -17.91 9.84
N TRP A 227 0.36 -18.56 10.40
CA TRP A 227 1.73 -18.47 9.89
C TRP A 227 1.84 -19.29 8.62
N VAL A 228 2.66 -18.80 7.68
CA VAL A 228 2.91 -19.44 6.40
C VAL A 228 4.41 -19.44 6.11
N ASP A 229 4.92 -20.54 5.57
CA ASP A 229 6.32 -20.64 5.13
C ASP A 229 6.45 -20.38 3.62
N ARG A 230 5.33 -20.48 2.90
CA ARG A 230 5.26 -20.30 1.46
C ARG A 230 4.16 -19.34 1.07
N HIS A 231 4.39 -18.61 -0.03
CA HIS A 231 3.37 -17.75 -0.62
C HIS A 231 2.21 -18.61 -1.15
N PRO A 232 0.94 -18.30 -0.80
CA PRO A 232 -0.20 -19.18 -1.08
C PRO A 232 -0.46 -19.41 -2.58
N ASP A 233 -0.14 -18.45 -3.43
CA ASP A 233 -0.42 -18.52 -4.87
C ASP A 233 0.81 -18.97 -5.69
N THR A 234 2.01 -18.51 -5.32
CA THR A 234 3.24 -18.83 -6.08
C THR A 234 3.98 -20.03 -5.55
N GLY A 235 3.72 -20.48 -4.32
CA GLY A 235 4.46 -21.53 -3.64
C GLY A 235 5.89 -21.16 -3.26
N ALA A 236 6.31 -19.92 -3.52
CA ALA A 236 7.65 -19.43 -3.21
C ALA A 236 7.94 -19.51 -1.71
N ASP A 237 9.16 -19.88 -1.35
CA ASP A 237 9.63 -19.92 0.02
C ASP A 237 9.78 -18.48 0.56
N LEU A 238 9.19 -18.21 1.72
CA LEU A 238 9.20 -16.91 2.37
C LEU A 238 10.19 -16.81 3.53
N SER A 239 10.92 -17.89 3.82
CA SER A 239 11.91 -17.92 4.89
C SER A 239 13.24 -17.28 4.49
N ALA A 240 13.54 -17.20 3.19
CA ALA A 240 14.80 -16.68 2.68
C ALA A 240 14.62 -16.08 1.28
N PHE A 241 14.60 -14.76 1.19
CA PHE A 241 14.72 -14.02 -0.06
C PHE A 241 15.48 -12.71 0.19
N PRO A 242 16.29 -12.23 -0.77
CA PRO A 242 16.97 -10.96 -0.62
C PRO A 242 15.96 -9.82 -0.74
N VAL A 243 15.99 -8.88 0.20
CA VAL A 243 15.28 -7.61 0.02
C VAL A 243 16.13 -6.74 -0.92
N PRO A 244 15.58 -6.25 -2.05
CA PRO A 244 16.33 -5.40 -2.96
C PRO A 244 16.77 -4.11 -2.26
N ASN A 245 18.02 -3.71 -2.49
CA ASN A 245 18.56 -2.41 -2.06
C ASN A 245 18.03 -1.28 -2.93
#